data_0dd55e30056430ffc59c4921ea9da2d1
#
_entry.id   0dd55e30056430ffc59c4921ea9da2d1
#
_cell.length_a   1.000
_cell.length_b   1.000
_cell.length_c   1.000
_cell.angle_alpha   90.00
_cell.angle_beta   90.00
_cell.angle_gamma   90.00
#
_symmetry.space_group_name_H-M   'P 1'
#
loop_
_entity.id
_entity.type
_entity.pdbx_description
1 polymer ?
#
loop_
_entity_poly.entity_id
_entity_poly.type
_entity_poly.pdbx_seq_one_letter_code
_entity_poly.pdbx_strand_id
1 'polypeptide(L)'
;MKVGILIPDRSDRGLFLHQAMVMIQRQTVKPDFVELVNDESYLETDITWRYKLGIERLKEYGADVIIFWENDDWYSEDYIEQLLKDWEENGKPDLFGYDETIYYNLKTNEKRILKHSNRSSMFCSMITSKLDVSFPEDSYIFLDLHLWRNYKGKAVKPKKITCIGIKHGVGKCGGKAHSKDFKYDCIDDNLLLENISEEDRYFYGFVKQII
;
A
#
# COMPACT_ATOMS: atom_id res chain seq x y z
N MET A 1 -22.10 -1.00 -2.48
CA MET A 1 -20.76 -1.58 -2.47
C MET A 1 -20.07 -1.13 -1.20
N LYS A 2 -19.57 -2.07 -0.41
CA LYS A 2 -18.88 -1.80 0.84
C LYS A 2 -17.37 -1.92 0.62
N VAL A 3 -16.63 -0.92 1.05
CA VAL A 3 -15.17 -0.81 0.87
C VAL A 3 -14.47 -1.12 2.17
N GLY A 4 -13.58 -2.11 2.16
CA GLY A 4 -12.70 -2.43 3.27
C GLY A 4 -11.27 -1.97 2.98
N ILE A 5 -10.60 -1.43 3.98
CA ILE A 5 -9.14 -1.18 3.98
C ILE A 5 -8.48 -2.21 4.88
N LEU A 6 -7.44 -2.86 4.36
CA LEU A 6 -6.58 -3.77 5.12
C LEU A 6 -5.24 -3.12 5.39
N ILE A 7 -4.89 -2.99 6.66
CA ILE A 7 -3.60 -2.44 7.13
C ILE A 7 -2.85 -3.53 7.91
N PRO A 8 -1.80 -4.14 7.33
CA PRO A 8 -0.91 -5.01 8.10
C PRO A 8 0.01 -4.15 8.95
N ASP A 9 0.04 -4.37 10.27
CA ASP A 9 0.87 -3.60 11.19
C ASP A 9 1.60 -4.51 12.20
N ARG A 10 2.87 -4.23 12.46
CA ARG A 10 3.70 -4.96 13.43
C ARG A 10 3.90 -4.21 14.75
N SER A 11 3.26 -3.06 14.90
CA SER A 11 3.43 -2.16 16.05
C SER A 11 4.86 -1.60 16.23
N ASP A 12 5.73 -1.77 15.24
CA ASP A 12 7.11 -1.26 15.24
C ASP A 12 7.25 0.09 14.53
N ARG A 13 6.13 0.62 13.96
CA ARG A 13 6.04 1.86 13.18
C ARG A 13 4.85 2.72 13.57
N GLY A 14 4.59 2.87 14.89
CA GLY A 14 3.40 3.57 15.39
C GLY A 14 3.21 4.99 14.87
N LEU A 15 4.32 5.72 14.58
CA LEU A 15 4.26 7.05 14.00
C LEU A 15 3.66 7.03 12.58
N PHE A 16 4.08 6.08 11.75
CA PHE A 16 3.54 5.91 10.40
C PHE A 16 2.10 5.42 10.42
N LEU A 17 1.77 4.48 11.31
CA LEU A 17 0.40 4.03 11.49
C LEU A 17 -0.53 5.19 11.84
N HIS A 18 -0.12 6.09 12.74
CA HIS A 18 -0.90 7.29 13.05
C HIS A 18 -1.15 8.13 11.80
N GLN A 19 -0.12 8.39 10.99
CA GLN A 19 -0.27 9.15 9.74
C GLN A 19 -1.16 8.43 8.73
N ALA A 20 -1.05 7.10 8.61
CA ALA A 20 -1.94 6.30 7.76
C ALA A 20 -3.41 6.47 8.16
N MET A 21 -3.72 6.44 9.46
CA MET A 21 -5.09 6.66 9.97
C MET A 21 -5.58 8.07 9.66
N VAL A 22 -4.72 9.09 9.75
CA VAL A 22 -5.06 10.48 9.36
C VAL A 22 -5.38 10.54 7.86
N MET A 23 -4.57 9.93 7.00
CA MET A 23 -4.82 9.88 5.55
C MET A 23 -6.13 9.16 5.22
N ILE A 24 -6.45 8.06 5.91
CA ILE A 24 -7.73 7.34 5.74
C ILE A 24 -8.92 8.22 6.17
N GLN A 25 -8.81 8.95 7.27
CA GLN A 25 -9.85 9.87 7.73
C GLN A 25 -10.08 11.01 6.75
N ARG A 26 -9.08 11.44 6.00
CA ARG A 26 -9.18 12.51 4.98
C ARG A 26 -9.70 12.03 3.62
N GLN A 27 -9.80 10.71 3.37
CA GLN A 27 -10.28 10.21 2.06
C GLN A 27 -11.63 10.84 1.68
N THR A 28 -11.78 11.23 0.40
CA THR A 28 -13.03 11.77 -0.16
C THR A 28 -14.13 10.72 -0.14
N VAL A 29 -13.81 9.49 -0.50
CA VAL A 29 -14.66 8.31 -0.34
C VAL A 29 -14.23 7.58 0.93
N LYS A 30 -15.11 7.54 1.94
CA LYS A 30 -14.83 6.87 3.20
C LYS A 30 -14.93 5.35 3.04
N PRO A 31 -13.99 4.58 3.59
CA PRO A 31 -14.16 3.14 3.68
C PRO A 31 -15.28 2.79 4.68
N ASP A 32 -15.99 1.70 4.41
CA ASP A 32 -17.00 1.16 5.34
C ASP A 32 -16.33 0.42 6.50
N PHE A 33 -15.16 -0.19 6.24
CA PHE A 33 -14.38 -0.96 7.20
C PHE A 33 -12.90 -0.61 7.12
N VAL A 34 -12.25 -0.55 8.27
CA VAL A 34 -10.78 -0.46 8.37
C VAL A 34 -10.33 -1.58 9.29
N GLU A 35 -9.65 -2.57 8.71
CA GLU A 35 -9.08 -3.69 9.45
C GLU A 35 -7.59 -3.46 9.66
N LEU A 36 -7.23 -3.19 10.92
CA LEU A 36 -5.84 -3.09 11.37
C LEU A 36 -5.41 -4.43 11.96
N VAL A 37 -4.57 -5.16 11.25
CA VAL A 37 -4.04 -6.44 11.72
C VAL A 37 -2.74 -6.21 12.47
N ASN A 38 -2.87 -5.95 13.77
CA ASN A 38 -1.75 -5.76 14.71
C ASN A 38 -1.66 -6.87 15.77
N ASP A 39 -2.33 -7.99 15.54
CA ASP A 39 -2.32 -9.16 16.41
C ASP A 39 -0.89 -9.65 16.67
N GLU A 40 -0.65 -10.23 17.84
CA GLU A 40 0.64 -10.84 18.17
C GLU A 40 0.95 -12.01 17.26
N SER A 41 2.17 -12.08 16.78
CA SER A 41 2.64 -13.16 15.91
C SER A 41 4.03 -13.62 16.36
N TYR A 42 4.21 -14.93 16.42
CA TYR A 42 5.51 -15.56 16.70
C TYR A 42 6.37 -15.76 15.46
N LEU A 43 5.84 -15.43 14.27
CA LEU A 43 6.56 -15.56 13.02
C LEU A 43 7.63 -14.47 12.89
N GLU A 44 8.80 -14.85 12.44
CA GLU A 44 9.85 -13.90 12.13
C GLU A 44 9.44 -12.95 10.99
N THR A 45 8.81 -13.50 9.96
CA THR A 45 8.17 -12.78 8.85
C THR A 45 6.70 -13.14 8.84
N ASP A 46 5.82 -12.21 9.10
CA ASP A 46 4.39 -12.42 9.33
C ASP A 46 3.48 -11.63 8.38
N ILE A 47 4.06 -11.00 7.37
CA ILE A 47 3.29 -10.16 6.44
C ILE A 47 2.19 -10.95 5.73
N THR A 48 2.46 -12.15 5.24
CA THR A 48 1.47 -13.00 4.59
C THR A 48 0.36 -13.42 5.54
N TRP A 49 0.72 -13.81 6.76
CA TRP A 49 -0.26 -14.15 7.80
C TRP A 49 -1.20 -12.97 8.08
N ARG A 50 -0.67 -11.74 8.19
CA ARG A 50 -1.49 -10.54 8.42
C ARG A 50 -2.44 -10.24 7.26
N TYR A 51 -1.98 -10.39 6.02
CA TYR A 51 -2.85 -10.23 4.87
C TYR A 51 -3.95 -11.28 4.82
N LYS A 52 -3.64 -12.57 5.10
CA LYS A 52 -4.64 -13.64 5.17
C LYS A 52 -5.71 -13.31 6.21
N LEU A 53 -5.29 -13.02 7.43
CA LEU A 53 -6.19 -12.73 8.55
C LEU A 53 -7.08 -11.50 8.25
N GLY A 54 -6.51 -10.42 7.72
CA GLY A 54 -7.26 -9.23 7.40
C GLY A 54 -8.25 -9.41 6.23
N ILE A 55 -7.88 -10.20 5.21
CA ILE A 55 -8.80 -10.55 4.12
C ILE A 55 -9.99 -11.37 4.65
N GLU A 56 -9.75 -12.36 5.50
CA GLU A 56 -10.80 -13.17 6.12
C GLU A 56 -11.75 -12.31 6.93
N ARG A 57 -11.24 -11.47 7.84
CA ARG A 57 -12.04 -10.57 8.68
C ARG A 57 -12.87 -9.59 7.85
N LEU A 58 -12.29 -8.97 6.83
CA LEU A 58 -13.01 -8.02 5.97
C LEU A 58 -14.11 -8.72 5.15
N LYS A 59 -13.90 -9.96 4.71
CA LYS A 59 -14.95 -10.77 4.08
C LYS A 59 -16.08 -11.07 5.07
N GLU A 60 -15.77 -11.42 6.31
CA GLU A 60 -16.76 -11.66 7.38
C GLU A 60 -17.56 -10.39 7.71
N TYR A 61 -16.95 -9.20 7.67
CA TYR A 61 -17.64 -7.90 7.83
C TYR A 61 -18.53 -7.56 6.64
N GLY A 62 -18.41 -8.29 5.54
CA GLY A 62 -19.19 -8.10 4.32
C GLY A 62 -18.65 -7.02 3.40
N ALA A 63 -17.34 -6.80 3.37
CA ALA A 63 -16.71 -5.95 2.36
C ALA A 63 -16.90 -6.55 0.96
N ASP A 64 -17.27 -5.72 -0.01
CA ASP A 64 -17.35 -6.11 -1.43
C ASP A 64 -15.98 -6.03 -2.10
N VAL A 65 -15.19 -5.01 -1.71
CA VAL A 65 -13.82 -4.81 -2.18
C VAL A 65 -12.88 -4.55 -1.00
N ILE A 66 -11.65 -5.01 -1.13
CA ILE A 66 -10.60 -4.89 -0.12
C ILE A 66 -9.41 -4.18 -0.76
N ILE A 67 -9.10 -2.99 -0.27
CA ILE A 67 -7.95 -2.18 -0.69
C ILE A 67 -6.80 -2.45 0.27
N PHE A 68 -5.64 -2.79 -0.25
CA PHE A 68 -4.43 -2.98 0.54
C PHE A 68 -3.79 -1.63 0.82
N TRP A 69 -3.52 -1.35 2.09
CA TRP A 69 -2.97 -0.10 2.56
C TRP A 69 -1.75 -0.35 3.43
N GLU A 70 -0.57 -0.02 2.93
CA GLU A 70 0.64 -0.12 3.76
C GLU A 70 0.76 1.11 4.67
N ASN A 71 1.03 0.88 5.95
CA ASN A 71 0.97 1.92 6.99
C ASN A 71 2.05 2.99 6.88
N ASP A 72 3.11 2.75 6.09
CA ASP A 72 4.26 3.62 5.92
C ASP A 72 4.31 4.37 4.57
N ASP A 73 3.36 4.10 3.68
CA ASP A 73 3.27 4.75 2.38
C ASP A 73 2.34 5.97 2.39
N TRP A 74 2.51 6.85 1.42
CA TRP A 74 1.64 8.01 1.26
C TRP A 74 0.50 7.74 0.27
N TYR A 75 -0.70 8.26 0.62
CA TYR A 75 -1.91 8.20 -0.21
C TYR A 75 -2.60 9.56 -0.24
N SER A 76 -3.01 10.00 -1.44
CA SER A 76 -3.78 11.24 -1.59
C SER A 76 -5.20 11.12 -1.00
N GLU A 77 -5.82 12.25 -0.71
CA GLU A 77 -7.18 12.28 -0.14
C GLU A 77 -8.25 11.67 -1.06
N ASP A 78 -7.98 11.57 -2.34
CA ASP A 78 -8.88 10.98 -3.33
C ASP A 78 -8.40 9.60 -3.85
N TYR A 79 -7.46 8.96 -3.15
CA TYR A 79 -6.91 7.67 -3.58
C TYR A 79 -7.98 6.58 -3.73
N ILE A 80 -8.86 6.41 -2.73
CA ILE A 80 -9.94 5.42 -2.77
C ILE A 80 -10.88 5.73 -3.94
N GLU A 81 -11.31 6.98 -4.08
CA GLU A 81 -12.21 7.42 -5.14
C GLU A 81 -11.62 7.12 -6.52
N GLN A 82 -10.36 7.49 -6.74
CA GLN A 82 -9.71 7.30 -8.02
C GLN A 82 -9.50 5.81 -8.34
N LEU A 83 -9.07 5.02 -7.34
CA LEU A 83 -8.86 3.58 -7.52
C LEU A 83 -10.15 2.86 -7.88
N LEU A 84 -11.27 3.18 -7.21
CA LEU A 84 -12.58 2.61 -7.48
C LEU A 84 -13.11 3.03 -8.85
N LYS A 85 -12.94 4.29 -9.23
CA LYS A 85 -13.32 4.80 -10.56
C LYS A 85 -12.53 4.08 -11.66
N ASP A 86 -11.22 4.00 -11.52
CA ASP A 86 -10.38 3.31 -12.52
C ASP A 86 -10.72 1.81 -12.59
N TRP A 87 -11.01 1.16 -11.46
CA TRP A 87 -11.48 -0.22 -11.41
C TRP A 87 -12.81 -0.41 -12.16
N GLU A 88 -13.80 0.49 -11.96
CA GLU A 88 -15.08 0.45 -12.66
C GLU A 88 -14.92 0.62 -14.17
N GLU A 89 -14.16 1.63 -14.60
CA GLU A 89 -13.85 1.91 -16.00
C GLU A 89 -13.13 0.74 -16.69
N ASN A 90 -12.45 -0.11 -15.91
CA ASN A 90 -11.72 -1.26 -16.40
C ASN A 90 -12.46 -2.59 -16.27
N GLY A 91 -13.77 -2.57 -16.02
CA GLY A 91 -14.64 -3.74 -16.06
C GLY A 91 -14.70 -4.52 -14.75
N LYS A 92 -14.33 -3.93 -13.64
CA LYS A 92 -14.44 -4.49 -12.27
C LYS A 92 -13.79 -5.86 -12.10
N PRO A 93 -12.52 -6.04 -12.49
CA PRO A 93 -11.82 -7.32 -12.31
C PRO A 93 -11.66 -7.66 -10.82
N ASP A 94 -11.60 -8.96 -10.49
CA ASP A 94 -11.48 -9.40 -9.10
C ASP A 94 -10.11 -9.07 -8.46
N LEU A 95 -9.09 -8.81 -9.26
CA LEU A 95 -7.80 -8.26 -8.85
C LEU A 95 -7.49 -7.04 -9.72
N PHE A 96 -7.25 -5.89 -9.08
CA PHE A 96 -6.98 -4.62 -9.75
C PHE A 96 -5.86 -3.86 -9.08
N GLY A 97 -5.14 -3.02 -9.83
CA GLY A 97 -4.11 -2.13 -9.28
C GLY A 97 -3.41 -1.30 -10.35
N TYR A 98 -2.38 -0.56 -9.91
CA TYR A 98 -1.59 0.28 -10.80
C TYR A 98 -0.27 -0.39 -11.18
N ASP A 99 0.06 -0.41 -12.48
CA ASP A 99 1.27 -1.00 -13.04
C ASP A 99 2.49 -0.06 -13.05
N GLU A 100 2.27 1.21 -12.73
CA GLU A 100 3.33 2.20 -12.54
C GLU A 100 3.26 2.74 -11.12
N THR A 101 4.33 2.58 -10.34
CA THR A 101 4.41 2.98 -8.95
C THR A 101 5.65 3.83 -8.71
N ILE A 102 5.53 4.84 -7.85
CA ILE A 102 6.63 5.71 -7.45
C ILE A 102 7.10 5.28 -6.06
N TYR A 103 8.39 5.10 -5.92
CA TYR A 103 9.06 4.96 -4.63
C TYR A 103 9.94 6.17 -4.36
N TYR A 104 9.93 6.63 -3.11
CA TYR A 104 10.70 7.79 -2.68
C TYR A 104 11.46 7.50 -1.39
N ASN A 105 12.76 7.79 -1.39
CA ASN A 105 13.61 7.64 -0.23
C ASN A 105 13.68 8.96 0.54
N LEU A 106 13.13 9.00 1.75
CA LEU A 106 13.09 10.21 2.57
C LEU A 106 14.48 10.73 2.92
N LYS A 107 15.47 9.85 3.10
CA LYS A 107 16.82 10.23 3.53
C LYS A 107 17.64 10.85 2.41
N THR A 108 17.54 10.30 1.21
CA THR A 108 18.40 10.68 0.07
C THR A 108 17.67 11.53 -0.96
N ASN A 109 16.34 11.72 -0.84
CA ASN A 109 15.46 12.36 -1.82
C ASN A 109 15.48 11.68 -3.20
N GLU A 110 15.92 10.44 -3.26
CA GLU A 110 15.93 9.68 -4.49
C GLU A 110 14.57 9.08 -4.79
N LYS A 111 14.16 9.14 -6.05
CA LYS A 111 12.94 8.49 -6.52
C LYS A 111 13.25 7.36 -7.50
N ARG A 112 12.31 6.44 -7.57
CA ARG A 112 12.25 5.41 -8.61
C ARG A 112 10.84 5.25 -9.12
N ILE A 113 10.67 5.18 -10.43
CA ILE A 113 9.42 4.82 -11.08
C ILE A 113 9.54 3.37 -11.53
N LEU A 114 8.79 2.48 -10.87
CA LEU A 114 8.69 1.09 -11.29
C LEU A 114 7.52 0.91 -12.24
N LYS A 115 7.82 0.38 -13.42
CA LYS A 115 6.83 -0.05 -14.40
C LYS A 115 6.78 -1.57 -14.39
N HIS A 116 5.64 -2.09 -14.00
CA HIS A 116 5.41 -3.52 -13.93
C HIS A 116 4.70 -4.02 -15.18
N SER A 117 5.09 -5.18 -15.67
CA SER A 117 4.36 -5.85 -16.74
C SER A 117 3.21 -6.68 -16.14
N ASN A 118 1.97 -6.26 -16.40
CA ASN A 118 0.75 -6.97 -15.99
C ASN A 118 0.64 -7.27 -14.48
N ARG A 119 1.20 -6.44 -13.63
CA ARG A 119 1.08 -6.55 -12.16
C ARG A 119 1.13 -5.19 -11.49
N SER A 120 0.81 -5.16 -10.22
CA SER A 120 0.92 -3.99 -9.36
C SER A 120 1.72 -4.34 -8.11
N SER A 121 2.23 -3.33 -7.41
CA SER A 121 2.73 -3.46 -6.04
C SER A 121 1.57 -3.63 -5.06
N MET A 122 1.83 -4.23 -3.89
CA MET A 122 0.78 -4.52 -2.93
C MET A 122 0.05 -3.25 -2.47
N PHE A 123 0.76 -2.20 -2.13
CA PHE A 123 0.20 -0.95 -1.61
C PHE A 123 -0.70 -0.16 -2.58
N CYS A 124 -0.72 -0.52 -3.86
CA CYS A 124 -1.63 0.06 -4.86
C CYS A 124 -2.47 -1.00 -5.58
N SER A 125 -2.77 -2.08 -4.87
CA SER A 125 -3.63 -3.17 -5.31
C SER A 125 -4.91 -3.27 -4.49
N MET A 126 -5.95 -3.84 -5.09
CA MET A 126 -7.20 -4.20 -4.45
C MET A 126 -7.72 -5.54 -4.98
N ILE A 127 -8.54 -6.19 -4.19
CA ILE A 127 -9.27 -7.40 -4.59
C ILE A 127 -10.78 -7.24 -4.32
N THR A 128 -11.61 -8.00 -5.04
CA THR A 128 -13.00 -8.20 -4.62
C THR A 128 -13.08 -9.33 -3.60
N SER A 129 -14.11 -9.31 -2.75
CA SER A 129 -14.35 -10.41 -1.80
C SER A 129 -14.65 -11.76 -2.48
N LYS A 130 -14.97 -11.74 -3.78
CA LYS A 130 -15.20 -12.95 -4.59
C LYS A 130 -13.92 -13.70 -4.90
N LEU A 131 -12.78 -12.99 -4.91
CA LEU A 131 -11.49 -13.61 -5.16
C LEU A 131 -11.11 -14.49 -3.96
N ASP A 132 -11.04 -15.80 -4.20
CA ASP A 132 -10.55 -16.74 -3.21
C ASP A 132 -9.02 -16.78 -3.27
N VAL A 133 -8.38 -15.95 -2.44
CA VAL A 133 -6.92 -15.80 -2.41
C VAL A 133 -6.32 -16.86 -1.48
N SER A 134 -5.49 -17.72 -2.04
CA SER A 134 -4.63 -18.64 -1.30
C SER A 134 -3.19 -18.19 -1.39
N PHE A 135 -2.57 -17.88 -0.28
CA PHE A 135 -1.13 -17.64 -0.20
C PHE A 135 -0.39 -18.92 0.19
N PRO A 136 0.91 -19.06 -0.14
CA PRO A 136 1.63 -20.30 0.16
C PRO A 136 1.74 -20.53 1.67
N GLU A 137 2.79 -20.07 2.29
CA GLU A 137 3.03 -20.18 3.74
C GLU A 137 2.94 -18.81 4.43
N ASP A 138 2.69 -18.80 5.73
CA ASP A 138 2.50 -17.57 6.48
C ASP A 138 3.74 -16.68 6.56
N SER A 139 4.92 -17.28 6.39
CA SER A 139 6.23 -16.58 6.35
C SER A 139 6.64 -16.06 4.97
N TYR A 140 5.85 -16.31 3.92
CA TYR A 140 6.14 -15.86 2.56
C TYR A 140 6.18 -14.33 2.48
N ILE A 141 7.09 -13.76 1.66
CA ILE A 141 7.33 -12.30 1.65
C ILE A 141 7.00 -11.60 0.32
N PHE A 142 6.85 -12.36 -0.78
CA PHE A 142 6.63 -11.77 -2.12
C PHE A 142 5.15 -11.84 -2.51
N LEU A 143 4.29 -11.26 -1.68
CA LEU A 143 2.83 -11.33 -1.81
C LEU A 143 2.30 -10.79 -3.14
N ASP A 144 2.81 -9.64 -3.58
CA ASP A 144 2.44 -9.04 -4.85
C ASP A 144 2.77 -9.97 -6.02
N LEU A 145 3.96 -10.56 -6.02
CA LEU A 145 4.36 -11.52 -7.06
C LEU A 145 3.48 -12.76 -7.07
N HIS A 146 3.16 -13.31 -5.88
CA HIS A 146 2.28 -14.46 -5.75
C HIS A 146 0.88 -14.15 -6.27
N LEU A 147 0.29 -13.05 -5.80
CA LEU A 147 -1.05 -12.61 -6.16
C LEU A 147 -1.19 -12.44 -7.68
N TRP A 148 -0.31 -11.65 -8.28
CA TRP A 148 -0.39 -11.32 -9.70
C TRP A 148 0.06 -12.44 -10.66
N ARG A 149 0.76 -13.47 -10.18
CA ARG A 149 1.12 -14.65 -10.98
C ARG A 149 0.03 -15.72 -10.97
N ASN A 150 -0.69 -15.85 -9.87
CA ASN A 150 -1.64 -16.95 -9.68
C ASN A 150 -3.09 -16.55 -9.93
N TYR A 151 -3.40 -15.26 -9.92
CA TYR A 151 -4.76 -14.77 -10.12
C TYR A 151 -4.84 -13.85 -11.31
N LYS A 152 -5.95 -13.98 -12.06
CA LYS A 152 -6.23 -13.10 -13.19
C LYS A 152 -6.63 -11.72 -12.68
N GLY A 153 -5.81 -10.73 -13.00
CA GLY A 153 -6.04 -9.33 -12.63
C GLY A 153 -5.89 -8.38 -13.80
N LYS A 154 -6.14 -7.11 -13.55
CA LYS A 154 -5.90 -6.02 -14.49
C LYS A 154 -5.12 -4.92 -13.78
N ALA A 155 -3.89 -4.69 -14.22
CA ALA A 155 -3.08 -3.56 -13.80
C ALA A 155 -3.11 -2.49 -14.90
N VAL A 156 -3.24 -1.23 -14.50
CA VAL A 156 -3.34 -0.10 -15.43
C VAL A 156 -2.41 1.03 -14.99
N LYS A 157 -2.00 1.87 -15.95
CA LYS A 157 -1.24 3.07 -15.62
C LYS A 157 -2.14 4.06 -14.85
N PRO A 158 -1.71 4.57 -13.68
CA PRO A 158 -2.48 5.59 -12.97
C PRO A 158 -2.54 6.88 -13.78
N LYS A 159 -3.70 7.55 -13.76
CA LYS A 159 -3.90 8.84 -14.46
C LYS A 159 -3.21 10.00 -13.77
N LYS A 160 -3.00 9.88 -12.45
CA LYS A 160 -2.27 10.82 -11.61
C LYS A 160 -1.58 10.09 -10.46
N ILE A 161 -0.68 10.76 -9.76
CA ILE A 161 -0.02 10.23 -8.57
C ILE A 161 -1.03 10.30 -7.41
N THR A 162 -1.49 9.14 -6.94
CA THR A 162 -2.40 9.03 -5.78
C THR A 162 -1.80 8.23 -4.63
N CYS A 163 -0.65 7.58 -4.86
CA CYS A 163 0.11 6.90 -3.82
C CYS A 163 1.61 6.93 -4.13
N ILE A 164 2.43 6.94 -3.10
CA ILE A 164 3.89 6.91 -3.18
C ILE A 164 4.41 5.93 -2.13
N GLY A 165 5.19 4.95 -2.55
CA GLY A 165 5.90 4.03 -1.67
C GLY A 165 7.05 4.75 -0.96
N ILE A 166 6.96 4.94 0.35
CA ILE A 166 7.95 5.69 1.11
C ILE A 166 9.02 4.75 1.67
N LYS A 167 10.28 5.05 1.38
CA LYS A 167 11.45 4.33 1.92
C LYS A 167 12.10 5.19 3.00
N HIS A 168 12.00 4.73 4.25
CA HIS A 168 12.38 5.51 5.44
C HIS A 168 13.38 4.78 6.36
N GLY A 169 13.62 3.50 6.14
CA GLY A 169 14.62 2.73 6.92
C GLY A 169 14.21 2.36 8.35
N VAL A 170 12.97 2.65 8.77
CA VAL A 170 12.42 2.34 10.10
C VAL A 170 11.67 1.01 10.05
N GLY A 171 11.75 0.23 11.13
CA GLY A 171 11.09 -1.06 11.22
C GLY A 171 11.79 -2.17 10.42
N LYS A 172 11.19 -3.36 10.42
CA LYS A 172 11.80 -4.56 9.84
C LYS A 172 11.76 -4.56 8.31
N CYS A 173 10.67 -4.12 7.71
CA CYS A 173 10.43 -4.19 6.26
C CYS A 173 10.55 -2.84 5.53
N GLY A 174 10.60 -1.72 6.24
CA GLY A 174 10.50 -0.36 5.67
C GLY A 174 11.73 0.22 5.02
N GLY A 175 12.82 -0.51 4.85
CA GLY A 175 13.97 0.13 4.25
C GLY A 175 15.28 -0.63 4.26
N LYS A 176 15.60 -1.39 5.31
CA LYS A 176 16.89 -2.12 5.35
C LYS A 176 16.94 -3.26 4.34
N ALA A 177 15.82 -3.92 4.08
CA ALA A 177 15.74 -5.03 3.12
C ALA A 177 15.83 -4.57 1.66
N HIS A 178 15.40 -3.34 1.35
CA HIS A 178 15.42 -2.78 -0.01
C HIS A 178 16.59 -1.83 -0.26
N SER A 179 17.36 -1.45 0.77
CA SER A 179 18.35 -0.37 0.66
C SER A 179 19.63 -0.74 -0.09
N LYS A 180 19.98 -2.03 -0.18
CA LYS A 180 21.26 -2.44 -0.81
C LYS A 180 21.15 -2.67 -2.30
N ASP A 181 19.99 -3.13 -2.79
CA ASP A 181 19.79 -3.54 -4.18
C ASP A 181 18.75 -2.69 -4.93
N PHE A 182 18.10 -1.75 -4.24
CA PHE A 182 17.08 -0.90 -4.85
C PHE A 182 17.77 0.29 -5.54
N LYS A 183 17.87 0.22 -6.86
CA LYS A 183 18.43 1.31 -7.67
C LYS A 183 17.38 2.39 -7.89
N TYR A 184 17.71 3.61 -7.50
CA TYR A 184 16.90 4.79 -7.77
C TYR A 184 17.25 5.37 -9.14
N ASP A 185 16.28 6.09 -9.75
CA ASP A 185 16.45 6.68 -11.07
C ASP A 185 17.15 8.03 -10.99
N CYS A 186 16.76 8.88 -10.04
CA CYS A 186 17.31 10.22 -9.85
C CYS A 186 16.99 10.77 -8.46
N ILE A 187 17.67 11.86 -8.09
CA ILE A 187 17.27 12.72 -6.97
C ILE A 187 16.13 13.63 -7.44
N ASP A 188 15.10 13.77 -6.62
CA ASP A 188 13.97 14.65 -6.86
C ASP A 188 13.52 15.33 -5.56
N ASP A 189 14.12 16.49 -5.28
CA ASP A 189 13.83 17.25 -4.08
C ASP A 189 12.40 17.83 -4.06
N ASN A 190 11.74 17.90 -5.22
CA ASN A 190 10.43 18.49 -5.40
C ASN A 190 9.28 17.48 -5.37
N LEU A 191 9.56 16.18 -5.46
CA LEU A 191 8.50 15.16 -5.58
C LEU A 191 7.41 15.32 -4.51
N LEU A 192 7.82 15.42 -3.24
CA LEU A 192 6.86 15.59 -2.15
C LEU A 192 6.24 16.99 -2.16
N LEU A 193 7.00 18.03 -2.50
CA LEU A 193 6.49 19.40 -2.57
C LEU A 193 5.36 19.56 -3.58
N GLU A 194 5.46 18.89 -4.71
CA GLU A 194 4.51 19.02 -5.81
C GLU A 194 3.28 18.12 -5.68
N ASN A 195 3.40 17.00 -4.96
CA ASN A 195 2.39 15.95 -5.00
C ASN A 195 1.64 15.72 -3.69
N ILE A 196 2.18 16.17 -2.54
CA ILE A 196 1.54 15.90 -1.24
C ILE A 196 1.11 17.18 -0.53
N SER A 197 0.12 17.08 0.36
CA SER A 197 -0.37 18.22 1.14
C SER A 197 0.72 18.82 2.05
N GLU A 198 0.51 20.07 2.47
CA GLU A 198 1.44 20.71 3.40
C GLU A 198 1.56 19.95 4.72
N GLU A 199 0.43 19.46 5.26
CA GLU A 199 0.40 18.69 6.49
C GLU A 199 1.18 17.38 6.38
N ASP A 200 1.03 16.64 5.26
CA ASP A 200 1.80 15.43 5.02
C ASP A 200 3.29 15.73 4.83
N ARG A 201 3.64 16.88 4.22
CA ARG A 201 5.04 17.34 4.13
C ARG A 201 5.66 17.58 5.50
N TYR A 202 4.91 18.18 6.43
CA TYR A 202 5.38 18.34 7.80
C TYR A 202 5.68 17.00 8.46
N PHE A 203 4.78 16.03 8.30
CA PHE A 203 5.00 14.69 8.83
C PHE A 203 6.28 14.07 8.27
N TYR A 204 6.42 13.99 6.94
CA TYR A 204 7.60 13.37 6.32
C TYR A 204 8.89 14.18 6.57
N GLY A 205 8.81 15.50 6.67
CA GLY A 205 9.91 16.36 7.07
C GLY A 205 10.39 16.07 8.50
N PHE A 206 9.47 15.86 9.43
CA PHE A 206 9.77 15.44 10.79
C PHE A 206 10.40 14.03 10.81
N VAL A 207 9.81 13.07 10.12
CA VAL A 207 10.36 11.70 10.01
C VAL A 207 11.79 11.75 9.48
N LYS A 208 12.06 12.54 8.44
CA LYS A 208 13.41 12.69 7.87
C LYS A 208 14.46 13.17 8.89
N GLN A 209 14.07 13.93 9.90
CA GLN A 209 15.00 14.43 10.94
C GLN A 209 15.36 13.37 11.98
N ILE A 210 14.50 12.36 12.17
CA ILE A 210 14.67 11.35 13.23
C ILE A 210 15.18 9.99 12.72
N ILE A 211 15.32 9.81 11.40
CA ILE A 211 15.90 8.61 10.77
C ILE A 211 17.33 8.90 10.26
#